data_91c045e7dd53bfda64d234d208e85375
#
_entry.id   91c045e7dd53bfda64d234d208e85375
#
_cell.length_a   1.000
_cell.length_b   1.000
_cell.length_c   1.000
_cell.angle_alpha   90.00
_cell.angle_beta   90.00
_cell.angle_gamma   90.00
#
_symmetry.space_group_name_H-M   'P 1'
#
loop_
_entity.id
_entity.type
_entity.pdbx_description
1 polymer ?
#
loop_
_entity_poly.entity_id
_entity_poly.type
_entity_poly.pdbx_seq_one_letter_code
_entity_poly.pdbx_strand_id
1 'polypeptide(L)'
;KDSTFCNYLNHPRRGINNYKNHSLVDYTNVLFSNCLVRRSVFDSINFNINLRFYGGEELDWAYRLNEQFPNQIRASKYAIALRNNHPGFIDHTNKLLEFGKFNFIQLDETLQLDIIKYKVLLRSNRLFLSIFKIILNLSLKIYKIPLINVMIIRLGFLSAILNGYYKTKLSSDFKIT
;
A
#
# COMPACT_ATOMS: atom_id res chain seq x y z
N LYS A 1 -7.93 -9.59 19.13
CA LYS A 1 -7.49 -9.82 17.74
C LYS A 1 -8.59 -9.38 16.79
N ASP A 2 -8.27 -8.57 15.78
CA ASP A 2 -9.26 -8.07 14.80
C ASP A 2 -9.56 -9.17 13.76
N SER A 3 -10.54 -10.02 14.05
CA SER A 3 -10.90 -11.16 13.22
C SER A 3 -11.35 -10.76 11.81
N THR A 4 -12.12 -9.68 11.69
CA THR A 4 -12.61 -9.18 10.38
C THR A 4 -11.45 -8.76 9.49
N PHE A 5 -10.50 -8.02 10.05
CA PHE A 5 -9.32 -7.59 9.31
C PHE A 5 -8.38 -8.75 8.99
N CYS A 6 -8.20 -9.70 9.93
CA CYS A 6 -7.44 -10.93 9.65
C CYS A 6 -8.07 -11.74 8.50
N ASN A 7 -9.39 -11.90 8.47
CA ASN A 7 -10.09 -12.60 7.39
C ASN A 7 -9.91 -11.88 6.05
N TYR A 8 -9.94 -10.55 6.04
CA TYR A 8 -9.63 -9.76 4.85
C TYR A 8 -8.19 -10.00 4.36
N LEU A 9 -7.20 -10.00 5.26
CA LEU A 9 -5.79 -10.23 4.90
C LEU A 9 -5.55 -11.62 4.31
N ASN A 10 -6.25 -12.63 4.84
CA ASN A 10 -6.12 -14.03 4.43
C ASN A 10 -7.10 -14.46 3.33
N HIS A 11 -7.82 -13.52 2.72
CA HIS A 11 -8.82 -13.84 1.70
C HIS A 11 -8.18 -14.56 0.50
N PRO A 12 -8.76 -15.68 0.00
CA PRO A 12 -8.16 -16.50 -1.07
C PRO A 12 -7.88 -15.76 -2.38
N ARG A 13 -8.62 -14.68 -2.65
CA ARG A 13 -8.47 -13.83 -3.86
C ARG A 13 -7.60 -12.60 -3.61
N ARG A 14 -6.73 -12.62 -2.59
CA ARG A 14 -5.91 -11.47 -2.23
C ARG A 14 -4.42 -11.81 -2.27
N GLY A 15 -3.63 -10.88 -2.82
CA GLY A 15 -2.18 -11.00 -2.86
C GLY A 15 -1.74 -12.30 -3.53
N ILE A 16 -0.73 -12.93 -2.96
CA ILE A 16 -0.13 -14.17 -3.49
C ILE A 16 -1.11 -15.36 -3.57
N ASN A 17 -2.17 -15.36 -2.75
CA ASN A 17 -3.18 -16.42 -2.76
C ASN A 17 -3.92 -16.53 -4.10
N ASN A 18 -3.94 -15.45 -4.88
CA ASN A 18 -4.58 -15.39 -6.20
C ASN A 18 -3.73 -16.01 -7.32
N TYR A 19 -2.47 -16.34 -7.05
CA TYR A 19 -1.53 -16.82 -8.06
C TYR A 19 -1.35 -18.35 -8.00
N LYS A 20 -1.13 -18.97 -9.17
CA LYS A 20 -0.68 -20.36 -9.24
C LYS A 20 0.80 -20.45 -8.90
N ASN A 21 1.26 -21.64 -8.44
CA ASN A 21 2.68 -21.85 -8.22
C ASN A 21 3.48 -21.61 -9.51
N HIS A 22 4.61 -20.92 -9.40
CA HIS A 22 5.49 -20.50 -10.51
C HIS A 22 4.87 -19.55 -11.55
N SER A 23 3.62 -19.09 -11.37
CA SER A 23 3.06 -18.06 -12.25
C SER A 23 3.75 -16.71 -12.04
N LEU A 24 3.68 -15.85 -13.04
CA LEU A 24 4.12 -14.46 -12.95
C LEU A 24 3.30 -13.72 -11.89
N VAL A 25 3.97 -12.89 -11.14
CA VAL A 25 3.39 -12.05 -10.07
C VAL A 25 3.62 -10.59 -10.41
N ASP A 26 2.59 -9.79 -10.25
CA ASP A 26 2.70 -8.34 -10.31
C ASP A 26 3.59 -7.82 -9.15
N TYR A 27 4.47 -6.86 -9.44
CA TYR A 27 5.43 -6.31 -8.48
C TYR A 27 4.73 -5.72 -7.23
N THR A 28 3.49 -5.27 -7.34
CA THR A 28 2.70 -4.74 -6.22
C THR A 28 2.37 -5.80 -5.15
N ASN A 29 2.64 -7.07 -5.43
CA ASN A 29 2.45 -8.19 -4.50
C ASN A 29 3.76 -8.69 -3.88
N VAL A 30 4.90 -8.07 -4.16
CA VAL A 30 6.17 -8.39 -3.50
C VAL A 30 6.14 -7.87 -2.06
N LEU A 31 6.46 -8.76 -1.12
CA LEU A 31 6.60 -8.45 0.30
C LEU A 31 7.96 -8.93 0.79
N PHE A 32 8.80 -8.07 1.32
CA PHE A 32 10.14 -8.44 1.80
C PHE A 32 10.09 -9.45 2.95
N SER A 33 9.01 -9.44 3.73
CA SER A 33 8.80 -10.44 4.76
C SER A 33 8.53 -11.85 4.23
N ASN A 34 8.30 -12.03 2.93
CA ASN A 34 8.00 -13.31 2.29
C ASN A 34 8.45 -13.34 0.82
N CYS A 35 9.72 -13.04 0.56
CA CYS A 35 10.29 -13.17 -0.78
C CYS A 35 11.73 -13.71 -0.70
N LEU A 36 12.18 -14.34 -1.80
CA LEU A 36 13.56 -14.72 -2.04
C LEU A 36 14.04 -13.97 -3.28
N VAL A 37 15.22 -13.38 -3.16
CA VAL A 37 15.86 -12.62 -4.25
C VAL A 37 17.27 -13.14 -4.44
N ARG A 38 17.70 -13.31 -5.69
CA ARG A 38 19.12 -13.62 -5.97
C ARG A 38 19.99 -12.48 -5.48
N ARG A 39 21.11 -12.80 -4.83
CA ARG A 39 22.03 -11.81 -4.27
C ARG A 39 22.49 -10.78 -5.31
N SER A 40 22.87 -11.22 -6.52
CA SER A 40 23.30 -10.34 -7.61
C SER A 40 22.21 -9.35 -8.06
N VAL A 41 20.94 -9.78 -8.06
CA VAL A 41 19.79 -8.93 -8.37
C VAL A 41 19.55 -7.93 -7.25
N PHE A 42 19.58 -8.38 -6.00
CA PHE A 42 19.42 -7.51 -4.84
C PHE A 42 20.48 -6.41 -4.78
N ASP A 43 21.74 -6.77 -5.04
CA ASP A 43 22.86 -5.84 -5.02
C ASP A 43 22.86 -4.85 -6.21
N SER A 44 22.10 -5.15 -7.29
CA SER A 44 21.96 -4.25 -8.46
C SER A 44 20.92 -3.14 -8.27
N ILE A 45 20.06 -3.22 -7.26
CA ILE A 45 18.97 -2.27 -7.03
C ILE A 45 19.06 -1.68 -5.63
N ASN A 46 19.51 -0.43 -5.53
CA ASN A 46 19.61 0.26 -4.25
C ASN A 46 18.24 0.66 -3.72
N PHE A 47 18.08 0.70 -2.40
CA PHE A 47 16.88 1.29 -1.78
C PHE A 47 16.83 2.79 -1.99
N ASN A 48 15.62 3.31 -2.15
CA ASN A 48 15.40 4.75 -2.22
C ASN A 48 15.57 5.38 -0.84
N ILE A 49 16.70 6.06 -0.62
CA ILE A 49 17.07 6.69 0.65
C ILE A 49 16.13 7.84 1.08
N ASN A 50 15.29 8.33 0.19
CA ASN A 50 14.31 9.38 0.48
C ASN A 50 13.06 8.82 1.18
N LEU A 51 12.83 7.51 1.11
CA LEU A 51 11.73 6.83 1.78
C LEU A 51 12.13 6.49 3.23
N ARG A 52 12.10 7.50 4.11
CA ARG A 52 12.63 7.39 5.50
C ARG A 52 11.59 6.98 6.54
N PHE A 53 10.30 6.99 6.17
CA PHE A 53 9.19 6.69 7.06
C PHE A 53 8.55 5.36 6.69
N TYR A 54 7.46 5.01 7.35
CA TYR A 54 6.77 3.75 7.12
C TYR A 54 6.16 3.68 5.71
N GLY A 55 6.45 2.59 4.99
CA GLY A 55 5.77 2.13 3.79
C GLY A 55 6.27 2.74 2.48
N GLY A 56 6.09 1.99 1.41
CA GLY A 56 6.45 2.37 0.05
C GLY A 56 7.84 1.90 -0.39
N GLU A 57 8.75 1.62 0.54
CA GLU A 57 10.11 1.16 0.26
C GLU A 57 10.14 -0.19 -0.47
N GLU A 58 9.31 -1.14 -0.03
CA GLU A 58 9.16 -2.44 -0.70
C GLU A 58 8.56 -2.29 -2.11
N LEU A 59 7.56 -1.41 -2.24
CA LEU A 59 6.87 -1.17 -3.50
C LEU A 59 7.78 -0.46 -4.51
N ASP A 60 8.50 0.58 -4.10
CA ASP A 60 9.46 1.30 -4.93
C ASP A 60 10.59 0.38 -5.41
N TRP A 61 11.13 -0.43 -4.51
CA TRP A 61 12.17 -1.40 -4.86
C TRP A 61 11.65 -2.46 -5.83
N ALA A 62 10.45 -3.02 -5.59
CA ALA A 62 9.83 -4.02 -6.45
C ALA A 62 9.45 -3.46 -7.83
N TYR A 63 9.04 -2.20 -7.91
CA TYR A 63 8.81 -1.51 -9.18
C TYR A 63 10.10 -1.42 -10.00
N ARG A 64 11.21 -0.94 -9.42
CA ARG A 64 12.51 -0.86 -10.10
C ARG A 64 13.07 -2.24 -10.45
N LEU A 65 12.79 -3.25 -9.62
CA LEU A 65 13.10 -4.63 -9.94
C LEU A 65 12.36 -5.07 -11.21
N ASN A 66 11.06 -4.77 -11.31
CA ASN A 66 10.26 -5.14 -12.48
C ASN A 66 10.67 -4.39 -13.74
N GLU A 67 11.08 -3.12 -13.63
CA GLU A 67 11.63 -2.33 -14.74
C GLU A 67 12.95 -2.91 -15.26
N GLN A 68 13.85 -3.28 -14.36
CA GLN A 68 15.17 -3.81 -14.73
C GLN A 68 15.12 -5.29 -15.16
N PHE A 69 14.22 -6.07 -14.56
CA PHE A 69 14.07 -7.51 -14.80
C PHE A 69 12.60 -7.88 -15.06
N PRO A 70 12.04 -7.46 -16.20
CA PRO A 70 10.62 -7.67 -16.47
C PRO A 70 10.28 -9.17 -16.53
N ASN A 71 9.10 -9.53 -16.02
CA ASN A 71 8.56 -10.89 -16.03
C ASN A 71 9.42 -11.93 -15.26
N GLN A 72 10.22 -11.50 -14.26
CA GLN A 72 11.04 -12.41 -13.44
C GLN A 72 10.44 -12.72 -12.07
N ILE A 73 9.42 -11.98 -11.62
CA ILE A 73 8.79 -12.21 -10.33
C ILE A 73 7.84 -13.40 -10.42
N ARG A 74 8.07 -14.43 -9.59
CA ARG A 74 7.31 -15.68 -9.61
C ARG A 74 6.71 -16.01 -8.25
N ALA A 75 5.50 -16.57 -8.25
CA ALA A 75 4.86 -17.07 -7.05
C ALA A 75 5.46 -18.40 -6.59
N SER A 76 5.70 -18.57 -5.28
CA SER A 76 5.95 -19.86 -4.66
C SER A 76 4.89 -20.14 -3.59
N LYS A 77 4.07 -21.18 -3.78
CA LYS A 77 3.06 -21.59 -2.80
C LYS A 77 3.62 -22.47 -1.70
N TYR A 78 4.84 -22.96 -1.85
CA TYR A 78 5.49 -23.82 -0.86
C TYR A 78 6.32 -23.04 0.15
N ALA A 79 6.71 -21.82 -0.17
CA ALA A 79 7.39 -20.91 0.74
C ALA A 79 6.36 -20.15 1.56
N ILE A 80 6.04 -20.62 2.76
CA ILE A 80 5.03 -20.02 3.63
C ILE A 80 5.72 -19.36 4.82
N ALA A 81 5.47 -18.07 5.00
CA ALA A 81 5.84 -17.34 6.20
C ALA A 81 4.61 -17.15 7.10
N LEU A 82 4.70 -17.58 8.34
CA LEU A 82 3.63 -17.41 9.34
C LEU A 82 3.88 -16.12 10.11
N ARG A 83 2.87 -15.27 10.14
CA ARG A 83 2.89 -14.05 10.94
C ARG A 83 1.94 -14.18 12.11
N ASN A 84 2.49 -14.26 13.33
CA ASN A 84 1.71 -14.46 14.55
C ASN A 84 0.94 -13.22 14.98
N ASN A 85 1.48 -12.02 14.74
CA ASN A 85 0.87 -10.76 15.14
C ASN A 85 0.62 -9.87 13.92
N HIS A 86 -0.65 -9.72 13.56
CA HIS A 86 -1.10 -8.72 12.60
C HIS A 86 -1.61 -7.49 13.35
N PRO A 87 -1.24 -6.26 12.91
CA PRO A 87 -1.91 -5.06 13.39
C PRO A 87 -3.40 -5.14 13.07
N GLY A 88 -4.24 -4.51 13.88
CA GLY A 88 -5.66 -4.33 13.57
C GLY A 88 -5.88 -3.36 12.41
N PHE A 89 -7.12 -3.26 11.93
CA PHE A 89 -7.47 -2.35 10.84
C PHE A 89 -7.13 -0.89 11.17
N ILE A 90 -7.41 -0.46 12.42
CA ILE A 90 -7.12 0.91 12.89
C ILE A 90 -5.61 1.20 12.85
N ASP A 91 -4.79 0.29 13.39
CA ASP A 91 -3.33 0.47 13.42
C ASP A 91 -2.75 0.50 12.00
N HIS A 92 -3.24 -0.39 11.13
CA HIS A 92 -2.80 -0.43 9.73
C HIS A 92 -3.19 0.86 8.99
N THR A 93 -4.39 1.37 9.24
CA THR A 93 -4.88 2.62 8.66
C THR A 93 -4.06 3.83 9.12
N ASN A 94 -3.65 3.89 10.41
CA ASN A 94 -2.76 4.92 10.93
C ASN A 94 -1.39 4.90 10.23
N LYS A 95 -0.84 3.72 9.99
CA LYS A 95 0.40 3.55 9.22
C LYS A 95 0.27 4.01 7.77
N LEU A 96 -0.87 3.74 7.12
CA LEU A 96 -1.14 4.22 5.77
C LEU A 96 -1.33 5.74 5.70
N LEU A 97 -1.87 6.34 6.75
CA LEU A 97 -1.95 7.81 6.85
C LEU A 97 -0.55 8.43 6.97
N GLU A 98 0.35 7.81 7.75
CA GLU A 98 1.75 8.20 7.85
C GLU A 98 2.49 8.03 6.51
N PHE A 99 2.30 6.89 5.85
CA PHE A 99 2.81 6.65 4.50
C PHE A 99 2.35 7.74 3.53
N GLY A 100 1.05 8.07 3.50
CA GLY A 100 0.48 9.13 2.67
C GLY A 100 1.10 10.50 2.95
N LYS A 101 1.43 10.77 4.22
CA LYS A 101 2.00 12.04 4.65
C LYS A 101 3.45 12.23 4.21
N PHE A 102 4.27 11.18 4.23
CA PHE A 102 5.71 11.30 4.09
C PHE A 102 6.27 10.62 2.84
N ASN A 103 6.04 9.32 2.66
CA ASN A 103 6.69 8.55 1.61
C ASN A 103 5.93 8.57 0.29
N PHE A 104 4.59 8.59 0.33
CA PHE A 104 3.78 8.55 -0.89
C PHE A 104 4.10 9.69 -1.87
N ILE A 105 4.38 10.90 -1.35
CA ILE A 105 4.75 12.06 -2.16
C ILE A 105 6.14 11.93 -2.81
N GLN A 106 6.99 11.05 -2.27
CA GLN A 106 8.34 10.79 -2.77
C GLN A 106 8.40 9.66 -3.81
N LEU A 107 7.29 8.93 -3.99
CA LEU A 107 7.21 7.89 -5.01
C LEU A 107 7.10 8.50 -6.41
N ASP A 108 7.56 7.74 -7.41
CA ASP A 108 7.32 8.04 -8.81
C ASP A 108 5.82 8.20 -9.10
N GLU A 109 5.44 9.07 -10.05
CA GLU A 109 4.04 9.32 -10.40
C GLU A 109 3.34 8.03 -10.87
N THR A 110 4.04 7.15 -11.55
CA THR A 110 3.51 5.85 -11.99
C THR A 110 3.11 5.00 -10.80
N LEU A 111 3.97 4.91 -9.77
CA LEU A 111 3.66 4.20 -8.54
C LEU A 111 2.50 4.83 -7.78
N GLN A 112 2.45 6.15 -7.70
CA GLN A 112 1.33 6.86 -7.08
C GLN A 112 0.02 6.50 -7.78
N LEU A 113 0.02 6.46 -9.12
CA LEU A 113 -1.15 6.09 -9.92
C LEU A 113 -1.53 4.62 -9.76
N ASP A 114 -0.56 3.72 -9.62
CA ASP A 114 -0.83 2.30 -9.37
C ASP A 114 -1.51 2.07 -8.01
N ILE A 115 -1.20 2.89 -7.02
CA ILE A 115 -1.86 2.83 -5.71
C ILE A 115 -3.27 3.43 -5.77
N ILE A 116 -3.43 4.61 -6.36
CA ILE A 116 -4.68 5.40 -6.30
C ILE A 116 -5.61 5.07 -7.47
N LYS A 117 -5.07 4.65 -8.62
CA LYS A 117 -5.77 4.33 -9.89
C LYS A 117 -6.37 5.54 -10.63
N TYR A 118 -6.52 6.70 -10.00
CA TYR A 118 -7.17 7.87 -10.61
C TYR A 118 -6.32 9.13 -10.48
N LYS A 119 -5.79 9.63 -11.58
CA LYS A 119 -4.94 10.85 -11.63
C LYS A 119 -5.62 12.09 -11.01
N VAL A 120 -6.93 12.20 -11.13
CA VAL A 120 -7.69 13.32 -10.56
C VAL A 120 -7.53 13.41 -9.03
N LEU A 121 -7.32 12.28 -8.36
CA LEU A 121 -7.10 12.22 -6.91
C LEU A 121 -5.70 12.66 -6.47
N LEU A 122 -4.77 12.87 -7.40
CA LEU A 122 -3.46 13.47 -7.12
C LEU A 122 -3.51 15.01 -7.10
N ARG A 123 -4.62 15.60 -7.54
CA ARG A 123 -4.83 17.07 -7.45
C ARG A 123 -5.26 17.40 -6.03
N SER A 124 -4.41 18.13 -5.29
CA SER A 124 -4.74 18.56 -3.94
C SER A 124 -5.92 19.54 -3.96
N ASN A 125 -6.93 19.24 -3.14
CA ASN A 125 -8.10 20.08 -2.98
C ASN A 125 -8.63 19.93 -1.54
N ARG A 126 -9.00 21.03 -0.90
CA ARG A 126 -9.59 21.05 0.46
C ARG A 126 -10.89 20.24 0.54
N LEU A 127 -11.69 20.27 -0.53
CA LEU A 127 -12.92 19.50 -0.62
C LEU A 127 -12.61 18.00 -0.56
N PHE A 128 -11.64 17.51 -1.34
CA PHE A 128 -11.21 16.12 -1.33
C PHE A 128 -10.68 15.71 0.05
N LEU A 129 -9.88 16.56 0.69
CA LEU A 129 -9.43 16.30 2.05
C LEU A 129 -10.60 16.07 3.01
N SER A 130 -11.63 16.92 2.96
CA SER A 130 -12.81 16.80 3.81
C SER A 130 -13.59 15.52 3.51
N ILE A 131 -13.82 15.20 2.23
CA ILE A 131 -14.53 13.99 1.79
C ILE A 131 -13.79 12.74 2.27
N PHE A 132 -12.48 12.62 2.02
CA PHE A 132 -11.71 11.44 2.42
C PHE A 132 -11.54 11.32 3.93
N LYS A 133 -11.55 12.42 4.67
CA LYS A 133 -11.62 12.39 6.14
C LYS A 133 -12.93 11.79 6.63
N ILE A 134 -14.06 12.16 6.02
CA ILE A 134 -15.38 11.58 6.36
C ILE A 134 -15.40 10.09 6.01
N ILE A 135 -14.96 9.71 4.80
CA ILE A 135 -14.93 8.30 4.37
C ILE A 135 -14.04 7.48 5.30
N LEU A 136 -12.86 7.99 5.69
CA LEU A 136 -11.97 7.33 6.63
C LEU A 136 -12.66 7.08 7.98
N ASN A 137 -13.26 8.12 8.55
CA ASN A 137 -13.96 8.02 9.84
C ASN A 137 -15.13 7.02 9.80
N LEU A 138 -15.90 7.01 8.70
CA LEU A 138 -16.97 6.03 8.51
C LEU A 138 -16.41 4.62 8.36
N SER A 139 -15.37 4.44 7.56
CA SER A 139 -14.72 3.13 7.36
C SER A 139 -14.25 2.53 8.68
N LEU A 140 -13.63 3.34 9.56
CA LEU A 140 -13.18 2.88 10.88
C LEU A 140 -14.33 2.42 11.80
N LYS A 141 -15.53 2.95 11.59
CA LYS A 141 -16.72 2.57 12.40
C LYS A 141 -17.42 1.32 11.87
N ILE A 142 -17.50 1.17 10.54
CA ILE A 142 -18.39 0.17 9.91
C ILE A 142 -17.66 -0.99 9.22
N TYR A 143 -16.32 -1.07 9.23
CA TYR A 143 -15.55 -2.11 8.51
C TYR A 143 -15.88 -3.54 8.98
N LYS A 144 -16.51 -3.72 10.14
CA LYS A 144 -16.90 -5.04 10.67
C LYS A 144 -18.22 -5.55 10.10
N ILE A 145 -18.97 -4.73 9.35
CA ILE A 145 -20.25 -5.14 8.78
C ILE A 145 -20.01 -6.22 7.71
N PRO A 146 -20.59 -7.43 7.86
CA PRO A 146 -20.48 -8.49 6.86
C PRO A 146 -20.93 -8.00 5.47
N LEU A 147 -20.54 -8.70 4.40
CA LEU A 147 -20.83 -8.43 3.00
C LEU A 147 -20.12 -7.20 2.41
N ILE A 148 -19.99 -6.09 3.15
CA ILE A 148 -19.38 -4.85 2.66
C ILE A 148 -17.98 -4.59 3.23
N ASN A 149 -17.53 -5.39 4.19
CA ASN A 149 -16.27 -5.19 4.92
C ASN A 149 -15.04 -5.05 3.99
N VAL A 150 -14.93 -5.88 2.95
CA VAL A 150 -13.81 -5.83 1.98
C VAL A 150 -13.76 -4.47 1.27
N MET A 151 -14.90 -3.98 0.83
CA MET A 151 -15.01 -2.67 0.16
C MET A 151 -14.67 -1.55 1.13
N ILE A 152 -15.22 -1.60 2.34
CA ILE A 152 -15.01 -0.57 3.37
C ILE A 152 -13.53 -0.52 3.81
N ILE A 153 -12.88 -1.67 3.99
CA ILE A 153 -11.45 -1.73 4.32
C ILE A 153 -10.61 -1.09 3.21
N ARG A 154 -10.88 -1.39 1.94
CA ARG A 154 -10.18 -0.79 0.79
C ARG A 154 -10.38 0.71 0.70
N LEU A 155 -11.61 1.19 0.91
CA LEU A 155 -11.92 2.62 0.96
C LEU A 155 -11.21 3.30 2.13
N GLY A 156 -11.15 2.65 3.29
CA GLY A 156 -10.39 3.12 4.44
C GLY A 156 -8.90 3.29 4.13
N PHE A 157 -8.28 2.32 3.44
CA PHE A 157 -6.88 2.40 3.03
C PHE A 157 -6.62 3.56 2.07
N LEU A 158 -7.40 3.64 1.00
CA LEU A 158 -7.29 4.74 0.04
C LEU A 158 -7.48 6.09 0.73
N SER A 159 -8.50 6.20 1.58
CA SER A 159 -8.79 7.45 2.30
C SER A 159 -7.70 7.82 3.29
N ALA A 160 -7.05 6.87 3.94
CA ALA A 160 -5.93 7.14 4.83
C ALA A 160 -4.72 7.71 4.06
N ILE A 161 -4.34 7.07 2.96
CA ILE A 161 -3.22 7.54 2.11
C ILE A 161 -3.51 8.96 1.60
N LEU A 162 -4.69 9.18 1.03
CA LEU A 162 -5.07 10.49 0.48
C LEU A 162 -5.19 11.59 1.55
N ASN A 163 -5.67 11.27 2.75
CA ASN A 163 -5.67 12.22 3.86
C ASN A 163 -4.25 12.65 4.25
N GLY A 164 -3.34 11.69 4.36
CA GLY A 164 -1.93 11.99 4.62
C GLY A 164 -1.33 12.89 3.54
N TYR A 165 -1.49 12.49 2.30
CA TYR A 165 -1.00 13.22 1.11
C TYR A 165 -1.53 14.65 1.03
N TYR A 166 -2.85 14.85 1.14
CA TYR A 166 -3.43 16.19 1.03
C TYR A 166 -3.04 17.11 2.17
N LYS A 167 -2.92 16.58 3.40
CA LYS A 167 -2.44 17.39 4.54
C LYS A 167 -1.04 17.97 4.28
N THR A 168 -0.14 17.16 3.74
CA THR A 168 1.23 17.61 3.44
C THR A 168 1.24 18.59 2.28
N LYS A 169 0.57 18.25 1.18
CA LYS A 169 0.58 19.09 -0.04
C LYS A 169 -0.07 20.44 0.20
N LEU A 170 -1.21 20.51 0.89
CA LEU A 170 -1.87 21.77 1.23
C LEU A 170 -1.08 22.61 2.23
N SER A 171 -0.27 21.99 3.10
CA SER A 171 0.59 22.74 4.02
C SER A 171 1.85 23.27 3.35
N SER A 172 2.35 22.66 2.27
CA SER A 172 3.47 23.16 1.49
C SER A 172 3.07 24.35 0.62
N ASP A 173 1.88 24.34 0.05
CA ASP A 173 1.37 25.42 -0.80
C ASP A 173 1.21 26.74 -0.01
N PHE A 174 0.97 26.67 1.32
CA PHE A 174 0.90 27.86 2.19
C PHE A 174 2.25 28.46 2.60
N LYS A 175 3.36 27.73 2.42
CA LYS A 175 4.70 28.25 2.78
C LYS A 175 5.38 29.00 1.64
N ILE A 176 4.79 29.00 0.44
CA ILE A 176 5.36 29.62 -0.78
C ILE A 176 4.66 30.94 -1.12
N THR A 177 3.57 31.28 -0.44
CA THR A 177 2.87 32.57 -0.53
C THR A 177 3.21 33.46 0.66
#